data_ac6e47aca3167729bc523c1aac2b8933
#
_entry.id   ac6e47aca3167729bc523c1aac2b8933
#
_cell.length_a   1.000
_cell.length_b   1.000
_cell.length_c   1.000
_cell.angle_alpha   90.00
_cell.angle_beta   90.00
_cell.angle_gamma   90.00
#
_symmetry.space_group_name_H-M   'P 1'
#
loop_
_entity.id
_entity.type
_entity.pdbx_description
1 polymer ?
#
loop_
_entity_poly.entity_id
_entity_poly.type
_entity_poly.pdbx_seq_one_letter_code
_entity_poly.pdbx_strand_id
1 'polypeptide(L)'
;TREGIRTDSVIVASTDTESGATTLLSLPRNLENLPFPEGPLRDAYPDGFEGSTESAGLLNAVYDNLPIEHPGILGPTDNLGADALKLGVGEALGLTIDYYVLINLDGFRTLVDILGGIRVNVNEWVPIGGDDSAGIRPDDYLTPGPSQLLQGNDAVWYARGRYGLSDYSRMARQRCAMDAIIGSADPFTLLSRYQDIAETAPDLVLTDIPRSVLPVFVDLGVLVKDAEIRSLVFDNTVILPAYPDYDLIRDFVATALADPVANGEPAPPTTPEPPPTTTTEPVDPGVEPPAVTPAAEDVTSLCAYDRVAAQEALDQGEPPTRRR
;
A
#
# COMPACT_ATOMS: atom_id res chain seq x y z
N THR A 1 0.26 -15.82 23.01
CA THR A 1 0.56 -15.98 21.58
C THR A 1 0.99 -14.63 21.05
N ARG A 2 2.26 -14.51 20.63
CA ARG A 2 2.69 -13.36 19.83
C ARG A 2 1.89 -13.44 18.54
N GLU A 3 0.96 -12.55 18.31
CA GLU A 3 0.46 -12.32 16.97
C GLU A 3 1.65 -11.82 16.16
N GLY A 4 1.99 -12.52 15.07
CA GLY A 4 3.12 -12.18 14.22
C GLY A 4 2.93 -10.79 13.60
N ILE A 5 4.04 -10.11 13.31
CA ILE A 5 4.01 -8.81 12.61
C ILE A 5 3.62 -9.09 11.16
N ARG A 6 2.50 -8.54 10.69
CA ARG A 6 2.05 -8.65 9.31
C ARG A 6 2.23 -7.34 8.55
N THR A 7 2.75 -7.44 7.33
CA THR A 7 2.88 -6.29 6.42
C THR A 7 1.58 -6.11 5.63
N ASP A 8 0.57 -5.52 6.26
CA ASP A 8 -0.77 -5.35 5.67
C ASP A 8 -0.84 -4.33 4.52
N SER A 9 0.25 -3.61 4.27
CA SER A 9 0.39 -2.66 3.16
C SER A 9 1.77 -2.84 2.54
N VAL A 10 1.81 -3.20 1.26
CA VAL A 10 3.04 -3.33 0.48
C VAL A 10 2.90 -2.43 -0.75
N ILE A 11 3.69 -1.36 -0.76
CA ILE A 11 3.71 -0.36 -1.82
C ILE A 11 5.16 -0.20 -2.28
N VAL A 12 5.38 -0.32 -3.58
CA VAL A 12 6.66 0.00 -4.21
C VAL A 12 6.54 1.35 -4.89
N ALA A 13 7.46 2.27 -4.58
CA ALA A 13 7.60 3.55 -5.26
C ALA A 13 8.75 3.43 -6.26
N SER A 14 8.45 3.47 -7.54
CA SER A 14 9.45 3.58 -8.62
C SER A 14 9.54 5.03 -9.05
N THR A 15 10.70 5.64 -8.83
CA THR A 15 10.92 7.07 -9.06
C THR A 15 12.00 7.28 -10.12
N ASP A 16 11.68 8.06 -11.14
CA ASP A 16 12.67 8.57 -12.09
C ASP A 16 13.52 9.63 -11.40
N THR A 17 14.82 9.39 -11.34
CA THR A 17 15.75 10.25 -10.59
C THR A 17 16.10 11.56 -11.28
N GLU A 18 15.73 11.74 -12.55
CA GLU A 18 15.95 12.98 -13.30
C GLU A 18 14.73 13.91 -13.22
N SER A 19 13.53 13.35 -13.35
CA SER A 19 12.28 14.12 -13.37
C SER A 19 11.52 14.14 -12.03
N GLY A 20 11.75 13.16 -11.15
CA GLY A 20 10.96 12.94 -9.94
C GLY A 20 9.64 12.23 -10.18
N ALA A 21 9.27 11.94 -11.44
CA ALA A 21 8.04 11.21 -11.77
C ALA A 21 8.02 9.86 -11.03
N THR A 22 6.93 9.59 -10.32
CA THR A 22 6.85 8.43 -9.43
C THR A 22 5.63 7.58 -9.76
N THR A 23 5.83 6.26 -9.85
CA THR A 23 4.75 5.29 -9.97
C THR A 23 4.67 4.47 -8.69
N LEU A 24 3.51 4.52 -8.01
CA LEU A 24 3.20 3.70 -6.85
C LEU A 24 2.55 2.39 -7.28
N LEU A 25 3.21 1.27 -6.98
CA LEU A 25 2.73 -0.08 -7.27
C LEU A 25 2.21 -0.70 -5.98
N SER A 26 0.90 -0.94 -5.88
CA SER A 26 0.28 -1.47 -4.66
C SER A 26 -0.10 -2.92 -4.83
N LEU A 27 0.49 -3.79 -4.01
CA LEU A 27 0.22 -5.23 -3.99
C LEU A 27 -0.82 -5.58 -2.93
N PRO A 28 -1.79 -6.48 -3.23
CA PRO A 28 -2.72 -6.97 -2.23
C PRO A 28 -1.99 -7.85 -1.20
N ARG A 29 -2.28 -7.64 0.07
CA ARG A 29 -1.64 -8.34 1.20
C ARG A 29 -1.84 -9.86 1.19
N ASN A 30 -2.89 -10.33 0.52
CA ASN A 30 -3.29 -11.73 0.40
C ASN A 30 -2.81 -12.39 -0.89
N LEU A 31 -1.81 -11.81 -1.54
CA LEU A 31 -1.16 -12.43 -2.70
C LEU A 31 -0.45 -13.71 -2.26
N GLU A 32 -0.68 -14.81 -2.98
CA GLU A 32 -0.11 -16.13 -2.71
C GLU A 32 1.10 -16.43 -3.58
N ASN A 33 1.86 -17.45 -3.18
CA ASN A 33 2.99 -17.99 -3.94
C ASN A 33 4.00 -16.92 -4.37
N LEU A 34 4.37 -15.99 -3.45
CA LEU A 34 5.31 -14.92 -3.75
C LEU A 34 6.61 -15.52 -4.32
N PRO A 35 7.01 -15.20 -5.57
CA PRO A 35 8.21 -15.76 -6.18
C PRO A 35 9.47 -15.14 -5.58
N PHE A 36 10.58 -15.88 -5.69
CA PHE A 36 11.89 -15.37 -5.32
C PHE A 36 12.87 -15.46 -6.50
N PRO A 37 13.85 -14.54 -6.59
CA PRO A 37 14.91 -14.61 -7.58
C PRO A 37 15.81 -15.84 -7.34
N GLU A 38 16.61 -16.21 -8.35
CA GLU A 38 17.58 -17.30 -8.24
C GLU A 38 18.44 -17.17 -6.98
N GLY A 39 18.54 -18.24 -6.21
CA GLY A 39 19.30 -18.29 -4.97
C GLY A 39 18.59 -19.09 -3.87
N PRO A 40 19.08 -18.99 -2.62
CA PRO A 40 18.65 -19.85 -1.53
C PRO A 40 17.16 -19.83 -1.24
N LEU A 41 16.49 -18.67 -1.44
CA LEU A 41 15.04 -18.57 -1.24
C LEU A 41 14.26 -19.33 -2.32
N ARG A 42 14.65 -19.21 -3.60
CA ARG A 42 14.03 -19.98 -4.68
C ARG A 42 14.30 -21.49 -4.50
N ASP A 43 15.49 -21.85 -4.04
CA ASP A 43 15.81 -23.26 -3.77
C ASP A 43 14.92 -23.85 -2.67
N ALA A 44 14.58 -23.05 -1.65
CA ALA A 44 13.67 -23.44 -0.57
C ALA A 44 12.18 -23.39 -0.98
N TYR A 45 11.81 -22.47 -1.87
CA TYR A 45 10.45 -22.21 -2.32
C TYR A 45 10.38 -22.12 -3.85
N PRO A 46 10.57 -23.26 -4.57
CA PRO A 46 10.65 -23.27 -6.04
C PRO A 46 9.36 -22.80 -6.73
N ASP A 47 8.21 -23.03 -6.10
CA ASP A 47 6.89 -22.67 -6.60
C ASP A 47 6.33 -21.37 -5.95
N GLY A 48 7.19 -20.61 -5.27
CA GLY A 48 6.83 -19.42 -4.50
C GLY A 48 6.64 -19.70 -3.01
N PHE A 49 6.51 -18.64 -2.21
CA PHE A 49 6.40 -18.75 -0.75
C PHE A 49 5.11 -19.46 -0.36
N GLU A 50 5.26 -20.59 0.30
CA GLU A 50 4.18 -21.38 0.88
C GLU A 50 4.33 -21.42 2.39
N GLY A 51 3.26 -21.15 3.13
CA GLY A 51 3.25 -21.25 4.57
C GLY A 51 2.65 -22.58 5.06
N SER A 52 2.83 -22.87 6.34
CA SER A 52 2.26 -24.07 6.99
C SER A 52 0.72 -24.10 7.00
N THR A 53 0.07 -22.99 6.73
CA THR A 53 -1.38 -22.84 6.53
C THR A 53 -1.61 -21.85 5.40
N GLU A 54 -2.80 -21.85 4.78
CA GLU A 54 -3.19 -20.90 3.75
C GLU A 54 -2.87 -19.45 4.15
N SER A 55 -3.27 -19.02 5.34
CA SER A 55 -2.99 -17.67 5.83
C SER A 55 -1.51 -17.39 6.15
N ALA A 56 -0.69 -18.43 6.27
CA ALA A 56 0.75 -18.32 6.53
C ALA A 56 1.57 -18.16 5.25
N GLY A 57 1.04 -18.54 4.08
CA GLY A 57 1.68 -18.42 2.77
C GLY A 57 1.39 -17.10 2.05
N LEU A 58 0.62 -16.18 2.67
CA LEU A 58 0.27 -14.90 2.07
C LEU A 58 1.44 -13.91 2.09
N LEU A 59 1.45 -12.96 1.15
CA LEU A 59 2.43 -11.87 1.07
C LEU A 59 2.67 -11.18 2.42
N ASN A 60 1.60 -10.86 3.15
CA ASN A 60 1.71 -10.18 4.43
C ASN A 60 2.30 -11.03 5.56
N ALA A 61 2.46 -12.32 5.36
CA ALA A 61 3.02 -13.24 6.33
C ALA A 61 4.52 -13.53 6.11
N VAL A 62 5.06 -13.21 4.94
CA VAL A 62 6.47 -13.47 4.57
C VAL A 62 7.42 -12.85 5.60
N TYR A 63 7.19 -11.61 6.00
CA TYR A 63 8.05 -10.86 6.92
C TYR A 63 8.28 -11.60 8.25
N ASP A 64 7.24 -12.19 8.82
CA ASP A 64 7.29 -12.84 10.15
C ASP A 64 7.61 -14.34 10.05
N ASN A 65 7.02 -15.04 9.07
CA ASN A 65 7.10 -16.49 8.98
C ASN A 65 8.43 -16.98 8.41
N LEU A 66 8.94 -16.34 7.37
CA LEU A 66 10.15 -16.82 6.69
C LEU A 66 11.38 -16.85 7.61
N PRO A 67 11.66 -15.86 8.48
CA PRO A 67 12.74 -15.94 9.46
C PRO A 67 12.58 -17.07 10.49
N ILE A 68 11.35 -17.47 10.78
CA ILE A 68 11.04 -18.56 11.70
C ILE A 68 11.29 -19.91 11.03
N GLU A 69 10.87 -20.06 9.77
CA GLU A 69 10.99 -21.31 9.02
C GLU A 69 12.42 -21.56 8.54
N HIS A 70 13.13 -20.52 8.11
CA HIS A 70 14.47 -20.58 7.56
C HIS A 70 15.41 -19.53 8.16
N PRO A 71 15.76 -19.62 9.44
CA PRO A 71 16.66 -18.66 10.07
C PRO A 71 18.04 -18.68 9.40
N GLY A 72 18.48 -17.52 8.92
CA GLY A 72 19.79 -17.33 8.30
C GLY A 72 19.92 -17.78 6.84
N ILE A 73 18.83 -18.08 6.14
CA ILE A 73 18.85 -18.52 4.72
C ILE A 73 19.56 -17.53 3.79
N LEU A 74 19.51 -16.23 4.06
CA LEU A 74 20.21 -15.19 3.29
C LEU A 74 21.61 -14.86 3.84
N GLY A 75 22.09 -15.62 4.87
CA GLY A 75 23.33 -15.28 5.56
C GLY A 75 23.14 -14.13 6.57
N PRO A 76 24.23 -13.42 6.94
CA PRO A 76 24.14 -12.30 7.85
C PRO A 76 23.31 -11.14 7.26
N THR A 77 22.27 -10.74 7.97
CA THR A 77 21.40 -9.60 7.63
C THR A 77 20.83 -8.99 8.90
N ASP A 78 20.57 -7.69 8.89
CA ASP A 78 19.98 -6.98 10.01
C ASP A 78 18.48 -7.27 10.15
N ASN A 79 17.80 -7.60 9.03
CA ASN A 79 16.36 -7.91 9.02
C ASN A 79 15.99 -8.90 7.90
N LEU A 80 16.11 -10.19 8.21
CA LEU A 80 15.86 -11.27 7.25
C LEU A 80 14.45 -11.21 6.64
N GLY A 81 13.44 -10.88 7.43
CA GLY A 81 12.06 -10.80 6.95
C GLY A 81 11.86 -9.67 5.93
N ALA A 82 12.47 -8.50 6.17
CA ALA A 82 12.40 -7.38 5.24
C ALA A 82 13.18 -7.66 3.96
N ASP A 83 14.37 -8.25 4.06
CA ASP A 83 15.19 -8.60 2.90
C ASP A 83 14.53 -9.66 2.03
N ALA A 84 13.93 -10.68 2.64
CA ALA A 84 13.17 -11.70 1.91
C ALA A 84 11.95 -11.09 1.21
N LEU A 85 11.20 -10.23 1.91
CA LEU A 85 10.05 -9.53 1.33
C LEU A 85 10.48 -8.62 0.17
N LYS A 86 11.57 -7.87 0.33
CA LYS A 86 12.17 -7.02 -0.71
C LYS A 86 12.53 -7.83 -1.96
N LEU A 87 13.18 -8.98 -1.80
CA LEU A 87 13.54 -9.86 -2.91
C LEU A 87 12.30 -10.45 -3.60
N GLY A 88 11.33 -10.96 -2.84
CA GLY A 88 10.12 -11.55 -3.40
C GLY A 88 9.23 -10.53 -4.10
N VAL A 89 9.05 -9.35 -3.54
CA VAL A 89 8.30 -8.26 -4.17
C VAL A 89 9.00 -7.80 -5.45
N GLY A 90 10.33 -7.67 -5.42
CA GLY A 90 11.11 -7.34 -6.62
C GLY A 90 10.91 -8.35 -7.74
N GLU A 91 10.99 -9.66 -7.43
CA GLU A 91 10.78 -10.73 -8.40
C GLU A 91 9.34 -10.75 -8.92
N ALA A 92 8.36 -10.53 -8.05
CA ALA A 92 6.95 -10.47 -8.43
C ALA A 92 6.64 -9.34 -9.43
N LEU A 93 7.30 -8.19 -9.26
CA LEU A 93 7.11 -7.00 -10.10
C LEU A 93 8.09 -6.91 -11.29
N GLY A 94 9.10 -7.80 -11.36
CA GLY A 94 10.18 -7.72 -12.35
C GLY A 94 11.11 -6.52 -12.13
N LEU A 95 11.28 -6.08 -10.88
CA LEU A 95 12.06 -4.91 -10.50
C LEU A 95 13.17 -5.27 -9.51
N THR A 96 14.25 -4.50 -9.53
CA THR A 96 15.20 -4.48 -8.43
C THR A 96 14.75 -3.43 -7.42
N ILE A 97 14.51 -3.85 -6.18
CA ILE A 97 14.17 -2.92 -5.11
C ILE A 97 15.45 -2.47 -4.41
N ASP A 98 15.80 -1.20 -4.52
CA ASP A 98 17.02 -0.66 -3.94
C ASP A 98 16.96 -0.62 -2.41
N TYR A 99 15.89 -0.07 -1.87
CA TYR A 99 15.72 0.15 -0.43
C TYR A 99 14.31 -0.17 0.04
N TYR A 100 14.17 -0.40 1.35
CA TYR A 100 12.86 -0.48 1.99
C TYR A 100 12.73 0.50 3.15
N VAL A 101 11.49 0.88 3.42
CA VAL A 101 11.08 1.57 4.65
C VAL A 101 9.92 0.77 5.24
N LEU A 102 10.13 0.23 6.42
CA LEU A 102 9.09 -0.45 7.20
C LEU A 102 8.67 0.47 8.34
N ILE A 103 7.39 0.84 8.35
CA ILE A 103 6.82 1.72 9.36
C ILE A 103 5.68 1.00 10.10
N ASN A 104 5.72 1.01 11.42
CA ASN A 104 4.59 0.50 12.20
C ASN A 104 3.54 1.61 12.42
N LEU A 105 2.39 1.25 13.01
CA LEU A 105 1.28 2.19 13.18
C LEU A 105 1.63 3.40 14.07
N ASP A 106 2.46 3.21 15.09
CA ASP A 106 2.92 4.30 15.95
C ASP A 106 3.92 5.20 15.22
N GLY A 107 4.78 4.61 14.39
CA GLY A 107 5.68 5.35 13.50
C GLY A 107 4.91 6.17 12.47
N PHE A 108 3.89 5.59 11.84
CA PHE A 108 3.03 6.31 10.90
C PHE A 108 2.33 7.49 11.59
N ARG A 109 1.75 7.28 12.78
CA ARG A 109 1.13 8.34 13.57
C ARG A 109 2.14 9.46 13.88
N THR A 110 3.33 9.09 14.34
CA THR A 110 4.40 10.04 14.67
C THR A 110 4.84 10.84 13.45
N LEU A 111 5.02 10.19 12.30
CA LEU A 111 5.36 10.84 11.04
C LEU A 111 4.30 11.89 10.64
N VAL A 112 3.02 11.50 10.67
CA VAL A 112 1.92 12.41 10.34
C VAL A 112 1.86 13.59 11.31
N ASP A 113 2.06 13.35 12.61
CA ASP A 113 2.04 14.43 13.62
C ASP A 113 3.22 15.40 13.45
N ILE A 114 4.40 14.91 13.05
CA ILE A 114 5.57 15.74 12.73
C ILE A 114 5.30 16.66 11.53
N LEU A 115 4.54 16.17 10.53
CA LEU A 115 4.13 16.95 9.38
C LEU A 115 3.02 17.98 9.71
N GLY A 116 2.48 17.95 10.93
CA GLY A 116 1.34 18.79 11.32
C GLY A 116 -0.01 18.24 10.84
N GLY A 117 -0.06 16.99 10.41
CA GLY A 117 -1.22 16.32 9.85
C GLY A 117 -1.16 16.17 8.33
N ILE A 118 -2.04 15.33 7.80
CA ILE A 118 -2.25 15.14 6.36
C ILE A 118 -3.63 15.67 5.95
N ARG A 119 -3.72 16.30 4.77
CA ARG A 119 -5.00 16.73 4.21
C ARG A 119 -5.48 15.73 3.18
N VAL A 120 -6.64 15.12 3.45
CA VAL A 120 -7.24 14.09 2.59
C VAL A 120 -8.71 14.37 2.36
N ASN A 121 -9.26 13.82 1.29
CA ASN A 121 -10.68 13.73 1.07
C ASN A 121 -11.22 12.43 1.67
N VAL A 122 -12.34 12.50 2.37
CA VAL A 122 -13.02 11.34 2.96
C VAL A 122 -14.33 11.16 2.20
N ASN A 123 -14.42 10.13 1.36
CA ASN A 123 -15.57 9.92 0.46
C ASN A 123 -16.61 8.94 1.02
N GLU A 124 -16.29 8.27 2.14
CA GLU A 124 -17.13 7.28 2.80
C GLU A 124 -16.96 7.36 4.32
N TRP A 125 -17.86 6.76 5.10
CA TRP A 125 -17.67 6.60 6.54
C TRP A 125 -16.50 5.65 6.83
N VAL A 126 -15.37 6.17 7.36
CA VAL A 126 -14.21 5.36 7.66
C VAL A 126 -14.24 4.93 9.13
N PRO A 127 -14.30 3.62 9.44
CA PRO A 127 -14.45 3.14 10.80
C PRO A 127 -13.20 3.39 11.66
N ILE A 128 -13.43 3.80 12.89
CA ILE A 128 -12.43 3.91 13.96
C ILE A 128 -12.64 2.75 14.91
N GLY A 129 -11.70 1.81 14.97
CA GLY A 129 -11.87 0.56 15.71
C GLY A 129 -12.70 -0.46 14.92
N GLY A 130 -13.23 -1.43 15.66
CA GLY A 130 -14.02 -2.52 15.12
C GLY A 130 -13.20 -3.72 14.64
N ASP A 131 -13.87 -4.87 14.61
CA ASP A 131 -13.33 -6.12 14.08
C ASP A 131 -14.48 -6.92 13.45
N ASP A 132 -14.49 -7.01 12.11
CA ASP A 132 -15.53 -7.75 11.37
C ASP A 132 -15.51 -9.24 11.72
N SER A 133 -14.33 -9.82 11.89
CA SER A 133 -14.17 -11.26 12.17
C SER A 133 -14.72 -11.65 13.53
N ALA A 134 -14.62 -10.73 14.49
CA ALA A 134 -15.16 -10.88 15.84
C ALA A 134 -16.58 -10.31 16.00
N GLY A 135 -17.17 -9.71 14.95
CA GLY A 135 -18.47 -9.02 15.03
C GLY A 135 -18.45 -7.79 15.94
N ILE A 136 -17.28 -7.21 16.17
CA ILE A 136 -17.10 -6.06 17.05
C ILE A 136 -17.26 -4.78 16.22
N ARG A 137 -18.31 -3.99 16.52
CA ARG A 137 -18.56 -2.71 15.84
C ARG A 137 -17.48 -1.68 16.15
N PRO A 138 -17.27 -0.69 15.24
CA PRO A 138 -16.39 0.45 15.49
C PRO A 138 -16.76 1.27 16.72
N ASP A 139 -15.80 1.95 17.27
CA ASP A 139 -16.01 2.90 18.37
C ASP A 139 -16.56 4.24 17.85
N ASP A 140 -16.15 4.63 16.64
CA ASP A 140 -16.53 5.89 15.97
C ASP A 140 -16.27 5.78 14.45
N TYR A 141 -16.51 6.86 13.71
CA TYR A 141 -16.23 6.97 12.27
C TYR A 141 -15.63 8.34 11.91
N LEU A 142 -14.73 8.37 10.92
CA LEU A 142 -14.39 9.60 10.23
C LEU A 142 -15.54 9.95 9.29
N THR A 143 -16.05 11.16 9.42
CA THR A 143 -17.18 11.65 8.63
C THR A 143 -16.75 11.96 7.20
N PRO A 144 -17.55 11.61 6.16
CA PRO A 144 -17.30 12.05 4.79
C PRO A 144 -17.18 13.57 4.68
N GLY A 145 -16.19 14.05 3.91
CA GLY A 145 -15.98 15.48 3.71
C GLY A 145 -14.70 15.82 2.96
N PRO A 146 -14.63 16.99 2.31
CA PRO A 146 -13.47 17.42 1.54
C PRO A 146 -12.35 17.96 2.43
N SER A 147 -11.12 17.81 1.98
CA SER A 147 -9.90 18.47 2.50
C SER A 147 -9.79 18.46 4.03
N GLN A 148 -10.06 17.33 4.65
CA GLN A 148 -9.98 17.17 6.10
C GLN A 148 -8.52 17.07 6.54
N LEU A 149 -8.16 17.82 7.59
CA LEU A 149 -6.86 17.69 8.24
C LEU A 149 -6.94 16.57 9.26
N LEU A 150 -6.29 15.45 8.97
CA LEU A 150 -6.20 14.32 9.87
C LEU A 150 -4.85 14.28 10.58
N GLN A 151 -4.87 14.04 11.88
CA GLN A 151 -3.69 13.95 12.76
C GLN A 151 -3.81 12.73 13.67
N GLY A 152 -2.70 12.31 14.25
CA GLY A 152 -2.67 11.28 15.27
C GLY A 152 -3.43 10.03 14.88
N ASN A 153 -4.38 9.66 15.73
CA ASN A 153 -5.18 8.45 15.58
C ASN A 153 -6.12 8.47 14.36
N ASP A 154 -6.64 9.64 13.99
CA ASP A 154 -7.57 9.75 12.85
C ASP A 154 -6.86 9.44 11.53
N ALA A 155 -5.62 9.91 11.35
CA ALA A 155 -4.80 9.56 10.19
C ALA A 155 -4.50 8.06 10.13
N VAL A 156 -4.21 7.42 11.28
CA VAL A 156 -4.02 5.97 11.37
C VAL A 156 -5.28 5.23 10.94
N TRP A 157 -6.45 5.63 11.44
CA TRP A 157 -7.70 4.96 11.08
C TRP A 157 -8.15 5.24 9.66
N TYR A 158 -7.84 6.40 9.09
CA TYR A 158 -8.03 6.66 7.67
C TYR A 158 -7.32 5.61 6.81
N ALA A 159 -6.06 5.33 7.10
CA ALA A 159 -5.25 4.37 6.37
C ALA A 159 -5.55 2.89 6.73
N ARG A 160 -6.15 2.61 7.89
CA ARG A 160 -6.33 1.26 8.43
C ARG A 160 -7.78 0.79 8.47
N GLY A 161 -8.74 1.69 8.70
CA GLY A 161 -10.14 1.36 8.95
C GLY A 161 -10.76 0.54 7.81
N ARG A 162 -11.44 -0.59 8.15
CA ARG A 162 -12.04 -1.47 7.14
C ARG A 162 -13.31 -2.19 7.59
N TYR A 163 -13.79 -1.97 8.81
CA TYR A 163 -15.03 -2.59 9.28
C TYR A 163 -16.19 -2.25 8.33
N GLY A 164 -16.79 -3.26 7.69
CA GLY A 164 -17.83 -3.07 6.69
C GLY A 164 -17.35 -2.48 5.34
N LEU A 165 -16.05 -2.31 5.15
CA LEU A 165 -15.44 -1.79 3.92
C LEU A 165 -14.54 -2.84 3.25
N SER A 166 -14.35 -2.71 1.94
CA SER A 166 -13.47 -3.59 1.19
C SER A 166 -11.99 -3.34 1.52
N ASP A 167 -11.15 -4.34 1.29
CA ASP A 167 -9.69 -4.19 1.40
C ASP A 167 -9.15 -3.20 0.37
N TYR A 168 -9.78 -3.10 -0.81
CA TYR A 168 -9.40 -2.16 -1.88
C TYR A 168 -9.70 -0.71 -1.54
N SER A 169 -10.82 -0.43 -0.85
CA SER A 169 -11.11 0.88 -0.29
C SER A 169 -10.01 1.32 0.68
N ARG A 170 -9.53 0.41 1.54
CA ARG A 170 -8.38 0.67 2.40
C ARG A 170 -7.11 0.97 1.59
N MET A 171 -6.78 0.16 0.57
CA MET A 171 -5.61 0.37 -0.30
C MET A 171 -5.69 1.73 -1.01
N ALA A 172 -6.88 2.14 -1.47
CA ALA A 172 -7.09 3.46 -2.06
C ALA A 172 -6.78 4.58 -1.04
N ARG A 173 -7.30 4.48 0.18
CA ARG A 173 -7.01 5.46 1.24
C ARG A 173 -5.54 5.49 1.64
N GLN A 174 -4.84 4.36 1.62
CA GLN A 174 -3.39 4.31 1.87
C GLN A 174 -2.60 5.10 0.83
N ARG A 175 -2.96 4.99 -0.45
CA ARG A 175 -2.34 5.78 -1.51
C ARG A 175 -2.59 7.27 -1.33
N CYS A 176 -3.83 7.64 -1.00
CA CYS A 176 -4.17 9.03 -0.74
C CYS A 176 -3.46 9.58 0.51
N ALA A 177 -3.21 8.75 1.52
CA ALA A 177 -2.37 9.13 2.65
C ALA A 177 -0.91 9.34 2.24
N MET A 178 -0.36 8.48 1.36
CA MET A 178 1.00 8.64 0.83
C MET A 178 1.13 9.91 -0.01
N ASP A 179 0.20 10.18 -0.93
CA ASP A 179 0.17 11.41 -1.71
C ASP A 179 0.12 12.64 -0.81
N ALA A 180 -0.76 12.64 0.19
CA ALA A 180 -0.88 13.72 1.15
C ALA A 180 0.40 13.92 2.00
N ILE A 181 1.10 12.84 2.35
CA ILE A 181 2.40 12.89 3.03
C ILE A 181 3.44 13.55 2.11
N ILE A 182 3.56 13.08 0.87
CA ILE A 182 4.52 13.62 -0.12
C ILE A 182 4.23 15.11 -0.35
N GLY A 183 2.99 15.48 -0.57
CA GLY A 183 2.58 16.88 -0.79
C GLY A 183 2.78 17.78 0.43
N SER A 184 2.68 17.24 1.65
CA SER A 184 2.87 17.98 2.90
C SER A 184 4.33 18.04 3.36
N ALA A 185 5.15 17.11 2.88
CA ALA A 185 6.51 16.93 3.34
C ALA A 185 7.43 18.05 2.83
N ASP A 186 8.13 18.72 3.75
CA ASP A 186 9.37 19.40 3.42
C ASP A 186 10.53 18.40 3.59
N PRO A 187 11.25 18.04 2.52
CA PRO A 187 12.28 17.00 2.57
C PRO A 187 13.38 17.26 3.60
N PHE A 188 13.74 18.53 3.83
CA PHE A 188 14.73 18.90 4.84
C PHE A 188 14.19 18.71 6.27
N THR A 189 12.94 19.07 6.50
CA THR A 189 12.27 18.85 7.79
C THR A 189 12.13 17.36 8.07
N LEU A 190 11.73 16.56 7.08
CA LEU A 190 11.66 15.10 7.21
C LEU A 190 13.01 14.49 7.57
N LEU A 191 14.09 14.88 6.88
CA LEU A 191 15.42 14.36 7.18
C LEU A 191 15.86 14.68 8.61
N SER A 192 15.69 15.93 9.03
CA SER A 192 16.09 16.35 10.38
C SER A 192 15.29 15.60 11.45
N ARG A 193 13.98 15.44 11.26
CA ARG A 193 13.11 14.72 12.19
C ARG A 193 13.30 13.20 12.13
N TYR A 194 13.63 12.65 10.97
CA TYR A 194 13.98 11.23 10.85
C TYR A 194 15.19 10.88 11.73
N GLN A 195 16.21 11.73 11.78
CA GLN A 195 17.36 11.52 12.64
C GLN A 195 16.95 11.51 14.14
N ASP A 196 16.11 12.46 14.54
CA ASP A 196 15.58 12.53 15.91
C ASP A 196 14.77 11.26 16.26
N ILE A 197 13.92 10.76 15.34
CA ILE A 197 13.12 9.55 15.53
C ILE A 197 14.01 8.31 15.57
N ALA A 198 14.96 8.18 14.66
CA ALA A 198 15.86 7.03 14.60
C ALA A 198 16.74 6.89 15.86
N GLU A 199 17.04 8.01 16.53
CA GLU A 199 17.80 8.01 17.78
C GLU A 199 16.93 7.73 19.01
N THR A 200 15.68 8.24 19.03
CA THR A 200 14.80 8.17 20.20
C THR A 200 13.84 7.00 20.19
N ALA A 201 13.46 6.51 19.01
CA ALA A 201 12.48 5.44 18.82
C ALA A 201 12.81 4.58 17.58
N PRO A 202 13.94 3.84 17.59
CA PRO A 202 14.43 3.08 16.43
C PRO A 202 13.45 1.99 15.95
N ASP A 203 12.54 1.54 16.80
CA ASP A 203 11.56 0.50 16.47
C ASP A 203 10.34 1.03 15.69
N LEU A 204 10.20 2.35 15.52
CA LEU A 204 9.06 2.95 14.82
C LEU A 204 9.22 2.88 13.29
N VAL A 205 10.46 3.05 12.82
CA VAL A 205 10.81 3.03 11.39
C VAL A 205 12.08 2.22 11.20
N LEU A 206 12.00 1.16 10.41
CA LEU A 206 13.14 0.32 10.03
C LEU A 206 13.43 0.52 8.54
N THR A 207 14.69 0.62 8.17
CA THR A 207 15.12 0.80 6.77
C THR A 207 16.53 0.31 6.56
N ASP A 208 16.83 -0.13 5.33
CA ASP A 208 18.17 -0.44 4.86
C ASP A 208 18.85 0.74 4.13
N ILE A 209 18.22 1.93 4.12
CA ILE A 209 18.81 3.14 3.52
C ILE A 209 20.05 3.58 4.33
N PRO A 210 21.26 3.55 3.74
CA PRO A 210 22.46 3.99 4.42
C PRO A 210 22.39 5.50 4.72
N ARG A 211 22.84 5.90 5.91
CA ARG A 211 22.86 7.33 6.29
C ARG A 211 23.62 8.21 5.28
N SER A 212 24.62 7.65 4.58
CA SER A 212 25.42 8.36 3.58
C SER A 212 24.63 8.79 2.35
N VAL A 213 23.52 8.13 2.01
CA VAL A 213 22.69 8.46 0.85
C VAL A 213 21.47 9.32 1.18
N LEU A 214 21.21 9.58 2.46
CA LEU A 214 20.08 10.41 2.89
C LEU A 214 20.06 11.81 2.22
N PRO A 215 21.20 12.52 2.02
CA PRO A 215 21.18 13.80 1.29
C PRO A 215 20.65 13.67 -0.14
N VAL A 216 20.94 12.55 -0.83
CA VAL A 216 20.44 12.28 -2.19
C VAL A 216 18.92 12.07 -2.17
N PHE A 217 18.39 11.41 -1.11
CA PHE A 217 16.94 11.27 -0.93
C PHE A 217 16.24 12.61 -0.67
N VAL A 218 16.92 13.57 -0.04
CA VAL A 218 16.37 14.93 0.12
C VAL A 218 16.26 15.62 -1.24
N ASP A 219 17.30 15.57 -2.06
CA ASP A 219 17.28 16.16 -3.41
C ASP A 219 16.20 15.49 -4.28
N LEU A 220 16.10 14.15 -4.21
CA LEU A 220 15.04 13.40 -4.90
C LEU A 220 13.65 13.79 -4.38
N GLY A 221 13.47 13.94 -3.07
CA GLY A 221 12.20 14.37 -2.47
C GLY A 221 11.74 15.75 -2.94
N VAL A 222 12.67 16.66 -3.22
CA VAL A 222 12.35 17.97 -3.83
C VAL A 222 11.79 17.79 -5.25
N LEU A 223 12.39 16.89 -6.05
CA LEU A 223 11.91 16.61 -7.40
C LEU A 223 10.53 15.94 -7.37
N VAL A 224 10.36 14.92 -6.54
CA VAL A 224 9.11 14.15 -6.42
C VAL A 224 7.92 15.02 -5.99
N LYS A 225 8.17 16.00 -5.11
CA LYS A 225 7.10 16.87 -4.58
C LYS A 225 6.34 17.64 -5.67
N ASP A 226 7.04 18.05 -6.73
CA ASP A 226 6.49 18.85 -7.82
C ASP A 226 6.23 18.02 -9.09
N ALA A 227 6.52 16.71 -9.05
CA ALA A 227 6.37 15.79 -10.16
C ALA A 227 5.01 15.08 -10.14
N GLU A 228 4.69 14.43 -11.25
CA GLU A 228 3.49 13.58 -11.36
C GLU A 228 3.66 12.29 -10.55
N ILE A 229 2.63 11.93 -9.78
CA ILE A 229 2.55 10.67 -9.06
C ILE A 229 1.40 9.85 -9.65
N ARG A 230 1.74 8.68 -10.20
CA ARG A 230 0.77 7.72 -10.73
C ARG A 230 0.66 6.50 -9.81
N SER A 231 -0.43 5.78 -9.89
CA SER A 231 -0.66 4.57 -9.12
C SER A 231 -1.18 3.43 -9.98
N LEU A 232 -0.56 2.26 -9.85
CA LEU A 232 -1.04 0.99 -10.37
C LEU A 232 -1.43 0.08 -9.21
N VAL A 233 -2.64 -0.45 -9.24
CA VAL A 233 -3.19 -1.31 -8.19
C VAL A 233 -3.49 -2.68 -8.75
N PHE A 234 -2.97 -3.69 -8.08
CA PHE A 234 -3.29 -5.08 -8.39
C PHE A 234 -4.48 -5.53 -7.54
N ASP A 235 -5.68 -5.24 -8.00
CA ASP A 235 -6.92 -5.69 -7.36
C ASP A 235 -7.55 -6.90 -8.06
N ASN A 236 -8.69 -7.38 -7.57
CA ASN A 236 -9.38 -8.56 -8.13
C ASN A 236 -9.93 -8.35 -9.55
N THR A 237 -9.95 -7.13 -10.07
CA THR A 237 -10.32 -6.84 -11.46
C THR A 237 -9.14 -7.07 -12.41
N VAL A 238 -7.91 -7.06 -11.87
CA VAL A 238 -6.65 -7.14 -12.60
C VAL A 238 -5.99 -8.50 -12.43
N ILE A 239 -6.00 -9.05 -11.22
CA ILE A 239 -5.35 -10.32 -10.86
C ILE A 239 -6.23 -11.14 -9.93
N LEU A 240 -5.97 -12.44 -9.84
CA LEU A 240 -6.53 -13.32 -8.82
C LEU A 240 -5.47 -13.53 -7.74
N PRO A 241 -5.57 -12.91 -6.55
CA PRO A 241 -4.53 -12.99 -5.52
C PRO A 241 -4.22 -14.41 -5.03
N ALA A 242 -5.19 -15.34 -5.09
CA ALA A 242 -4.99 -16.75 -4.74
C ALA A 242 -4.27 -17.56 -5.86
N TYR A 243 -4.29 -17.08 -7.09
CA TYR A 243 -3.65 -17.71 -8.24
C TYR A 243 -3.02 -16.64 -9.13
N PRO A 244 -2.01 -15.91 -8.63
CA PRO A 244 -1.46 -14.77 -9.35
C PRO A 244 -0.66 -15.21 -10.58
N ASP A 245 -0.91 -14.57 -11.70
CA ASP A 245 -0.07 -14.65 -12.88
C ASP A 245 1.03 -13.58 -12.77
N TYR A 246 2.21 -14.00 -12.30
CA TYR A 246 3.32 -13.09 -12.08
C TYR A 246 3.96 -12.59 -13.38
N ASP A 247 3.84 -13.30 -14.50
CA ASP A 247 4.31 -12.82 -15.81
C ASP A 247 3.41 -11.68 -16.27
N LEU A 248 2.10 -11.82 -16.12
CA LEU A 248 1.13 -10.75 -16.42
C LEU A 248 1.35 -9.53 -15.51
N ILE A 249 1.63 -9.71 -14.22
CA ILE A 249 1.94 -8.62 -13.30
C ILE A 249 3.18 -7.86 -13.78
N ARG A 250 4.25 -8.55 -14.18
CA ARG A 250 5.48 -7.93 -14.71
C ARG A 250 5.22 -7.15 -16.00
N ASP A 251 4.40 -7.67 -16.89
CA ASP A 251 4.03 -6.97 -18.13
C ASP A 251 3.25 -5.68 -17.86
N PHE A 252 2.35 -5.69 -16.87
CA PHE A 252 1.64 -4.49 -16.44
C PHE A 252 2.58 -3.46 -15.83
N VAL A 253 3.51 -3.90 -14.97
CA VAL A 253 4.53 -3.01 -14.38
C VAL A 253 5.42 -2.41 -15.47
N ALA A 254 5.93 -3.24 -16.40
CA ALA A 254 6.77 -2.77 -17.49
C ALA A 254 6.03 -1.72 -18.35
N THR A 255 4.76 -1.96 -18.65
CA THR A 255 3.93 -1.01 -19.40
C THR A 255 3.73 0.29 -18.63
N ALA A 256 3.37 0.21 -17.34
CA ALA A 256 3.13 1.38 -16.50
C ALA A 256 4.38 2.26 -16.33
N LEU A 257 5.57 1.66 -16.33
CA LEU A 257 6.85 2.38 -16.21
C LEU A 257 7.38 2.88 -17.56
N ALA A 258 7.00 2.24 -18.68
CA ALA A 258 7.45 2.64 -20.01
C ALA A 258 6.65 3.81 -20.58
N ASP A 259 5.41 4.06 -20.10
CA ASP A 259 4.62 5.19 -20.57
C ASP A 259 5.27 6.51 -20.10
N PRO A 260 5.96 7.23 -21.02
CA PRO A 260 6.39 8.58 -20.69
C PRO A 260 5.14 9.41 -20.46
N VAL A 261 5.16 10.23 -19.44
CA VAL A 261 4.16 11.27 -19.16
C VAL A 261 3.69 11.86 -20.49
N ALA A 262 2.48 11.52 -20.93
CA ALA A 262 1.89 12.15 -22.09
C ALA A 262 1.70 13.62 -21.75
N ASN A 263 2.60 14.45 -22.25
CA ASN A 263 2.57 15.89 -22.06
C ASN A 263 1.17 16.41 -22.41
N GLY A 264 0.33 16.61 -21.41
CA GLY A 264 -0.74 17.61 -21.41
C GLY A 264 -1.98 17.32 -22.26
N GLU A 265 -2.38 16.08 -22.51
CA GLU A 265 -3.69 15.83 -23.10
C GLU A 265 -4.55 14.98 -22.12
N PRO A 266 -5.64 15.57 -21.56
CA PRO A 266 -6.51 14.82 -20.66
C PRO A 266 -7.18 13.68 -21.43
N ALA A 267 -7.08 12.44 -20.92
CA ALA A 267 -7.81 11.31 -21.43
C ALA A 267 -9.33 11.63 -21.50
N PRO A 268 -10.04 11.21 -22.56
CA PRO A 268 -11.48 11.46 -22.66
C PRO A 268 -12.20 10.78 -21.48
N PRO A 269 -13.23 11.44 -20.90
CA PRO A 269 -13.94 10.91 -19.74
C PRO A 269 -14.59 9.58 -20.07
N THR A 270 -14.13 8.51 -19.46
CA THR A 270 -14.83 7.22 -19.46
C THR A 270 -16.05 7.36 -18.56
N THR A 271 -17.22 7.23 -19.15
CA THR A 271 -18.50 7.22 -18.43
C THR A 271 -18.51 6.03 -17.45
N PRO A 272 -18.80 6.23 -16.17
CA PRO A 272 -18.88 5.12 -15.22
C PRO A 272 -20.04 4.19 -15.60
N GLU A 273 -19.74 2.93 -15.82
CA GLU A 273 -20.73 1.87 -15.91
C GLU A 273 -21.21 1.52 -14.50
N PRO A 274 -22.53 1.35 -14.25
CA PRO A 274 -23.04 1.10 -12.91
C PRO A 274 -22.53 -0.24 -12.38
N PRO A 275 -22.26 -0.35 -11.04
CA PRO A 275 -21.68 -1.54 -10.46
C PRO A 275 -22.62 -2.76 -10.61
N PRO A 276 -22.07 -3.94 -10.96
CA PRO A 276 -22.87 -5.16 -11.04
C PRO A 276 -23.32 -5.59 -9.62
N THR A 277 -24.60 -5.92 -9.54
CA THR A 277 -25.26 -6.41 -8.33
C THR A 277 -24.61 -7.72 -7.85
N THR A 278 -24.14 -7.72 -6.61
CA THR A 278 -23.45 -8.86 -5.97
C THR A 278 -24.39 -10.03 -5.81
N THR A 279 -24.18 -11.10 -6.56
CA THR A 279 -24.72 -12.43 -6.26
C THR A 279 -23.50 -13.31 -5.96
N THR A 280 -23.40 -13.77 -4.72
CA THR A 280 -22.37 -14.69 -4.24
C THR A 280 -22.66 -16.08 -4.78
N GLU A 281 -22.02 -16.46 -5.89
CA GLU A 281 -21.89 -17.86 -6.32
C GLU A 281 -20.43 -18.31 -6.21
N PRO A 282 -20.15 -19.60 -5.91
CA PRO A 282 -18.77 -20.09 -5.79
C PRO A 282 -18.09 -20.04 -7.15
N VAL A 283 -16.90 -19.44 -7.20
CA VAL A 283 -16.10 -19.25 -8.42
C VAL A 283 -15.57 -20.60 -8.88
N ASP A 284 -15.95 -20.98 -10.11
CA ASP A 284 -15.41 -22.12 -10.86
C ASP A 284 -13.95 -21.85 -11.28
N PRO A 285 -12.99 -22.79 -11.08
CA PRO A 285 -11.57 -22.58 -11.41
C PRO A 285 -11.24 -22.49 -12.91
N GLY A 286 -12.21 -22.21 -13.77
CA GLY A 286 -12.07 -22.06 -15.22
C GLY A 286 -12.37 -20.65 -15.76
N VAL A 287 -12.53 -19.63 -14.92
CA VAL A 287 -12.81 -18.27 -15.40
C VAL A 287 -11.50 -17.55 -15.70
N GLU A 288 -11.24 -17.32 -17.00
CA GLU A 288 -10.21 -16.41 -17.48
C GLU A 288 -10.44 -15.01 -16.88
N PRO A 289 -9.41 -14.35 -16.29
CA PRO A 289 -9.57 -13.00 -15.79
C PRO A 289 -10.01 -12.07 -16.92
N PRO A 290 -10.85 -11.07 -16.66
CA PRO A 290 -11.25 -10.11 -17.69
C PRO A 290 -10.02 -9.43 -18.25
N ALA A 291 -9.91 -9.36 -19.57
CA ALA A 291 -8.82 -8.73 -20.31
C ALA A 291 -8.88 -7.19 -20.18
N VAL A 292 -8.78 -6.68 -18.95
CA VAL A 292 -8.62 -5.26 -18.66
C VAL A 292 -7.14 -5.01 -18.42
N THR A 293 -6.49 -4.29 -19.32
CA THR A 293 -5.13 -3.80 -19.08
C THR A 293 -5.24 -2.66 -18.08
N PRO A 294 -4.75 -2.81 -16.85
CA PRO A 294 -4.81 -1.70 -15.90
C PRO A 294 -3.86 -0.60 -16.35
N ALA A 295 -4.38 0.61 -16.48
CA ALA A 295 -3.56 1.80 -16.68
C ALA A 295 -3.13 2.37 -15.33
N ALA A 296 -1.90 2.87 -15.24
CA ALA A 296 -1.51 3.67 -14.08
C ALA A 296 -2.31 4.97 -14.09
N GLU A 297 -3.01 5.25 -13.00
CA GLU A 297 -3.87 6.42 -12.87
C GLU A 297 -3.18 7.52 -12.07
N ASP A 298 -3.45 8.80 -12.40
CA ASP A 298 -2.99 9.93 -11.62
C ASP A 298 -3.59 9.87 -10.19
N VAL A 299 -2.73 9.86 -9.19
CA VAL A 299 -3.13 9.77 -7.78
C VAL A 299 -3.98 10.97 -7.37
N THR A 300 -3.75 12.15 -7.93
CA THR A 300 -4.56 13.35 -7.65
C THR A 300 -6.01 13.14 -8.03
N SER A 301 -6.27 12.49 -9.17
CA SER A 301 -7.63 12.18 -9.62
C SER A 301 -8.29 11.09 -8.78
N LEU A 302 -7.52 10.05 -8.39
CA LEU A 302 -7.99 8.98 -7.51
C LEU A 302 -8.36 9.49 -6.10
N CYS A 303 -7.61 10.47 -5.61
CA CYS A 303 -7.80 11.06 -4.28
C CYS A 303 -8.71 12.28 -4.28
N ALA A 304 -9.33 12.62 -5.42
CA ALA A 304 -10.27 13.71 -5.52
C ALA A 304 -11.50 13.52 -4.61
N TYR A 305 -12.10 14.62 -4.21
CA TYR A 305 -13.34 14.57 -3.45
C TYR A 305 -14.51 14.16 -4.37
N ASP A 306 -15.00 12.95 -4.15
CA ASP A 306 -16.24 12.48 -4.78
C ASP A 306 -17.45 13.01 -4.01
N ARG A 307 -18.00 14.11 -4.51
CA ARG A 307 -19.15 14.77 -3.89
C ARG A 307 -20.40 13.87 -3.87
N VAL A 308 -20.56 13.02 -4.89
CA VAL A 308 -21.75 12.16 -5.00
C VAL A 308 -21.64 11.04 -3.98
N ALA A 309 -20.53 10.31 -3.98
CA ALA A 309 -20.31 9.22 -3.02
C ALA A 309 -20.37 9.72 -1.56
N ALA A 310 -19.73 10.86 -1.27
CA ALA A 310 -19.74 11.44 0.07
C ALA A 310 -21.15 11.88 0.51
N GLN A 311 -21.96 12.46 -0.40
CA GLN A 311 -23.32 12.86 -0.09
C GLN A 311 -24.22 11.65 0.12
N GLU A 312 -24.11 10.62 -0.70
CA GLU A 312 -24.84 9.36 -0.52
C GLU A 312 -24.53 8.70 0.82
N ALA A 313 -23.25 8.68 1.22
CA ALA A 313 -22.83 8.16 2.52
C ALA A 313 -23.44 8.98 3.67
N LEU A 314 -23.46 10.31 3.55
CA LEU A 314 -24.08 11.20 4.56
C LEU A 314 -25.60 11.02 4.63
N ASP A 315 -26.28 10.86 3.48
CA ASP A 315 -27.73 10.65 3.42
C ASP A 315 -28.16 9.29 4.02
N GLN A 316 -27.29 8.27 3.95
CA GLN A 316 -27.49 7.00 4.64
C GLN A 316 -27.33 7.12 6.15
N GLY A 317 -26.67 8.18 6.62
CA GLY A 317 -26.39 8.46 8.01
C GLY A 317 -25.18 7.68 8.55
N GLU A 318 -24.73 8.08 9.73
CA GLU A 318 -23.61 7.44 10.42
C GLU A 318 -23.97 5.98 10.75
N PRO A 319 -23.10 5.01 10.36
CA PRO A 319 -23.34 3.61 10.69
C PRO A 319 -23.28 3.35 12.20
N PRO A 320 -23.90 2.26 12.70
CA PRO A 320 -23.99 2.01 14.13
C PRO A 320 -22.62 1.71 14.74
N THR A 321 -22.33 2.37 15.87
CA THR A 321 -21.12 2.17 16.67
C THR A 321 -21.34 1.17 17.82
N ARG A 322 -20.26 0.86 18.56
CA ARG A 322 -20.33 -0.01 19.74
C ARG A 322 -21.16 0.60 20.88
N ARG A 323 -21.30 1.92 20.90
CA ARG A 323 -21.99 2.67 21.95
C ARG A 323 -23.44 3.05 21.62
N ARG A 324 -23.90 2.71 20.43
CA ARG A 324 -25.27 2.98 19.94
C ARG A 324 -25.96 1.72 19.45
#